data_16afe98f20aaa7d6b92e756502084b2d
#
_entry.id   16afe98f20aaa7d6b92e756502084b2d
#
_cell.length_a   1.000
_cell.length_b   1.000
_cell.length_c   1.000
_cell.angle_alpha   90.00
_cell.angle_beta   90.00
_cell.angle_gamma   90.00
#
_symmetry.space_group_name_H-M   'P 1'
#
loop_
_entity.id
_entity.type
_entity.pdbx_description
1 polymer ?
#
loop_
_entity_poly.entity_id
_entity_poly.type
_entity_poly.pdbx_seq_one_letter_code
_entity_poly.pdbx_strand_id
1 'polypeptide(L)'
;MRRYLSFILLVGLAYPKTDLDKLVLKSGVEYLGKFEKEENGFIYFKPKGEFGYQPVEINKVDTLLFSYESPHNLSKKHNVTFGLFSENTSLSILGYNYYFNLTEMNELFLGVGTSLLVTSISAGVKAYGKRAKISSYSTLSFDQSLFLSPFGLFTAFMPSFSVGFEYNYSDYTLIKFGGIGKLMISESDIFILPVPFFSANFRF
;
A
#
# COMPACT_ATOMS: atom_id res chain seq x y z
N MET A 1 7.17 -27.53 -6.92
CA MET A 1 6.64 -26.42 -6.10
C MET A 1 7.53 -25.98 -4.94
N ARG A 2 8.13 -26.89 -4.14
CA ARG A 2 9.01 -26.51 -3.01
C ARG A 2 10.23 -25.65 -3.35
N ARG A 3 10.83 -25.79 -4.54
CA ARG A 3 12.04 -25.04 -4.94
C ARG A 3 11.80 -23.56 -5.25
N TYR A 4 10.61 -23.17 -5.69
CA TYR A 4 10.27 -21.78 -5.97
C TYR A 4 9.89 -20.99 -4.72
N LEU A 5 9.33 -21.67 -3.71
CA LEU A 5 9.05 -21.04 -2.40
C LEU A 5 10.34 -20.58 -1.71
N SER A 6 11.42 -21.39 -1.81
CA SER A 6 12.74 -21.04 -1.25
C SER A 6 13.37 -19.85 -1.96
N PHE A 7 13.15 -19.68 -3.28
CA PHE A 7 13.68 -18.57 -4.05
C PHE A 7 12.96 -17.24 -3.68
N ILE A 8 11.65 -17.28 -3.47
CA ILE A 8 10.86 -16.12 -3.03
C ILE A 8 11.26 -15.70 -1.60
N LEU A 9 11.52 -16.66 -0.71
CA LEU A 9 12.04 -16.41 0.63
C LEU A 9 13.45 -15.81 0.62
N LEU A 10 14.34 -16.29 -0.25
CA LEU A 10 15.71 -15.78 -0.38
C LEU A 10 15.76 -14.36 -0.95
N VAL A 11 14.91 -14.03 -1.91
CA VAL A 11 14.80 -12.67 -2.47
C VAL A 11 14.26 -11.70 -1.40
N GLY A 12 13.34 -12.14 -0.54
CA GLY A 12 12.83 -11.33 0.58
C GLY A 12 13.87 -11.05 1.68
N LEU A 13 14.86 -11.93 1.85
CA LEU A 13 15.91 -11.79 2.86
C LEU A 13 17.14 -11.00 2.39
N ALA A 14 17.31 -10.81 1.08
CA ALA A 14 18.50 -10.19 0.50
C ALA A 14 18.45 -8.66 0.38
N TYR A 15 17.32 -8.01 0.68
CA TYR A 15 17.25 -6.56 0.68
C TYR A 15 17.61 -5.99 2.05
N PRO A 16 18.65 -5.15 2.13
CA PRO A 16 18.98 -4.51 3.39
C PRO A 16 17.79 -3.66 3.83
N LYS A 17 17.28 -3.94 5.00
CA LYS A 17 16.36 -3.06 5.72
C LYS A 17 17.05 -1.69 5.81
N THR A 18 16.59 -0.71 5.07
CA THR A 18 16.96 0.68 5.33
C THR A 18 16.11 1.16 6.50
N ASP A 19 16.41 0.65 7.69
CA ASP A 19 15.83 1.14 8.92
C ASP A 19 16.39 2.56 9.12
N LEU A 20 15.61 3.56 8.75
CA LEU A 20 15.92 4.94 9.07
C LEU A 20 15.39 5.24 10.46
N ASP A 21 16.12 6.02 11.20
CA ASP A 21 15.70 6.55 12.47
C ASP A 21 15.03 7.92 12.22
N LYS A 22 14.11 8.32 13.10
CA LYS A 22 13.47 9.62 13.05
C LYS A 22 13.87 10.43 14.26
N LEU A 23 14.46 11.58 14.03
CA LEU A 23 14.79 12.57 15.05
C LEU A 23 13.78 13.71 14.99
N VAL A 24 13.07 13.96 16.07
CA VAL A 24 12.13 15.07 16.23
C VAL A 24 12.72 16.08 17.20
N LEU A 25 12.82 17.33 16.76
CA LEU A 25 13.25 18.43 17.62
C LEU A 25 12.07 19.06 18.34
N LYS A 26 12.30 19.66 19.50
CA LYS A 26 11.31 20.45 20.25
C LYS A 26 10.72 21.63 19.45
N SER A 27 11.43 22.06 18.41
CA SER A 27 10.92 23.06 17.45
C SER A 27 9.87 22.50 16.48
N GLY A 28 9.59 21.19 16.50
CA GLY A 28 8.71 20.51 15.54
C GLY A 28 9.40 20.09 14.25
N VAL A 29 10.69 20.37 14.08
CA VAL A 29 11.44 19.93 12.89
C VAL A 29 11.75 18.44 13.00
N GLU A 30 11.52 17.71 11.92
CA GLU A 30 11.72 16.27 11.84
C GLU A 30 12.83 15.92 10.83
N TYR A 31 13.73 15.03 11.21
CA TYR A 31 14.78 14.49 10.37
C TYR A 31 14.62 12.97 10.25
N LEU A 32 14.70 12.45 9.04
CA LEU A 32 14.87 11.02 8.78
C LEU A 32 16.32 10.75 8.45
N GLY A 33 16.91 9.70 9.05
CA GLY A 33 18.32 9.42 8.84
C GLY A 33 18.79 8.21 9.63
N LYS A 34 20.03 8.27 10.08
CA LYS A 34 20.66 7.24 10.91
C LYS A 34 21.20 7.86 12.19
N PHE A 35 20.78 7.29 13.32
CA PHE A 35 21.43 7.53 14.59
C PHE A 35 22.76 6.77 14.64
N GLU A 36 23.81 7.39 15.14
CA GLU A 36 25.09 6.73 15.35
C GLU A 36 25.35 6.49 16.83
N LYS A 37 25.37 7.56 17.60
CA LYS A 37 25.68 7.53 19.04
C LYS A 37 25.18 8.76 19.76
N GLU A 38 25.16 8.66 21.07
CA GLU A 38 25.01 9.78 22.01
C GLU A 38 26.32 9.95 22.75
N GLU A 39 26.88 11.14 22.77
CA GLU A 39 28.14 11.44 23.45
C GLU A 39 28.20 12.90 23.85
N ASN A 40 28.66 13.18 25.10
CA ASN A 40 28.87 14.52 25.63
C ASN A 40 27.66 15.48 25.53
N GLY A 41 26.44 14.95 25.64
CA GLY A 41 25.22 15.75 25.55
C GLY A 41 24.76 16.05 24.12
N PHE A 42 25.34 15.36 23.11
CA PHE A 42 24.97 15.46 21.73
C PHE A 42 24.53 14.11 21.16
N ILE A 43 23.52 14.15 20.31
CA ILE A 43 23.11 13.05 19.43
C ILE A 43 23.79 13.25 18.07
N TYR A 44 24.56 12.26 17.64
CA TYR A 44 25.15 12.22 16.31
C TYR A 44 24.19 11.54 15.36
N PHE A 45 23.59 12.34 14.48
CA PHE A 45 22.55 11.91 13.55
C PHE A 45 22.95 12.25 12.12
N LYS A 46 22.80 11.30 11.20
CA LYS A 46 23.06 11.51 9.78
C LYS A 46 21.73 11.63 9.04
N PRO A 47 21.29 12.83 8.66
CA PRO A 47 20.08 13.01 7.86
C PRO A 47 20.19 12.29 6.51
N LYS A 48 19.06 11.80 6.01
CA LYS A 48 18.98 11.15 4.70
C LYS A 48 19.38 12.15 3.60
N GLY A 49 20.37 11.77 2.79
CA GLY A 49 20.92 12.63 1.72
C GLY A 49 22.15 13.42 2.11
N GLU A 50 22.51 13.46 3.39
CA GLU A 50 23.72 14.10 3.86
C GLU A 50 24.92 13.14 3.90
N PHE A 51 26.13 13.70 3.72
CA PHE A 51 27.35 12.87 3.68
C PHE A 51 27.94 12.56 5.05
N GLY A 52 27.57 13.31 6.11
CA GLY A 52 28.15 13.19 7.44
C GLY A 52 27.14 13.19 8.57
N TYR A 53 27.59 12.75 9.76
CA TYR A 53 26.82 12.87 10.99
C TYR A 53 26.89 14.30 11.50
N GLN A 54 25.73 14.81 11.94
CA GLN A 54 25.60 16.14 12.51
C GLN A 54 25.36 16.02 14.02
N PRO A 55 26.07 16.75 14.86
CA PRO A 55 25.81 16.79 16.29
C PRO A 55 24.56 17.64 16.57
N VAL A 56 23.59 17.07 17.26
CA VAL A 56 22.38 17.74 17.73
C VAL A 56 22.36 17.70 19.23
N GLU A 57 22.22 18.85 19.88
CA GLU A 57 22.15 18.92 21.35
C GLU A 57 20.91 18.18 21.87
N ILE A 58 21.10 17.32 22.88
CA ILE A 58 20.01 16.50 23.46
C ILE A 58 18.89 17.37 24.01
N ASN A 59 19.19 18.52 24.56
CA ASN A 59 18.18 19.44 25.12
C ASN A 59 17.20 19.99 24.06
N LYS A 60 17.58 19.95 22.75
CA LYS A 60 16.76 20.35 21.60
C LYS A 60 15.94 19.20 21.03
N VAL A 61 16.23 17.97 21.44
CA VAL A 61 15.54 16.77 20.96
C VAL A 61 14.29 16.54 21.80
N ASP A 62 13.17 16.30 21.12
CA ASP A 62 11.92 15.87 21.72
C ASP A 62 11.84 14.34 21.73
N THR A 63 12.04 13.72 20.56
CA THR A 63 11.90 12.28 20.41
C THR A 63 12.92 11.73 19.40
N LEU A 64 13.50 10.58 19.72
CA LEU A 64 14.30 9.77 18.80
C LEU A 64 13.63 8.40 18.64
N LEU A 65 13.17 8.10 17.44
CA LEU A 65 12.53 6.84 17.10
C LEU A 65 13.48 5.98 16.27
N PHE A 66 13.88 4.85 16.82
CA PHE A 66 14.73 3.88 16.13
C PHE A 66 13.92 3.02 15.17
N SER A 67 14.51 2.72 14.01
CA SER A 67 13.86 1.91 12.96
C SER A 67 12.48 2.47 12.60
N TYR A 68 12.41 3.80 12.45
CA TYR A 68 11.17 4.47 12.08
C TYR A 68 10.78 4.07 10.67
N GLU A 69 9.79 3.21 10.57
CA GLU A 69 9.12 2.94 9.31
C GLU A 69 8.16 4.11 9.04
N SER A 70 8.59 5.06 8.18
CA SER A 70 7.68 6.09 7.69
C SER A 70 6.41 5.43 7.15
N PRO A 71 5.21 5.93 7.51
CA PRO A 71 3.98 5.42 6.91
C PRO A 71 4.10 5.56 5.41
N HIS A 72 4.38 4.44 4.75
CA HIS A 72 4.68 4.43 3.32
C HIS A 72 3.53 5.07 2.54
N ASN A 73 3.87 6.05 1.72
CA ASN A 73 3.00 6.62 0.70
C ASN A 73 1.80 7.46 1.14
N LEU A 74 1.72 7.92 2.41
CA LEU A 74 0.62 8.83 2.82
C LEU A 74 0.54 10.12 1.99
N SER A 75 1.66 10.63 1.51
CA SER A 75 1.70 11.83 0.66
C SER A 75 1.30 11.57 -0.80
N LYS A 76 1.36 10.31 -1.25
CA LYS A 76 1.13 9.94 -2.64
C LYS A 76 -0.32 9.49 -2.83
N LYS A 77 -1.08 10.29 -3.57
CA LYS A 77 -2.52 10.10 -3.73
C LYS A 77 -2.90 9.37 -5.01
N HIS A 78 -2.04 9.40 -6.01
CA HIS A 78 -2.28 8.78 -7.30
C HIS A 78 -1.64 7.39 -7.37
N ASN A 79 -2.33 6.44 -7.99
CA ASN A 79 -1.83 5.09 -8.13
C ASN A 79 -2.28 4.49 -9.46
N VAL A 80 -1.32 4.02 -10.24
CA VAL A 80 -1.58 3.19 -11.43
C VAL A 80 -1.33 1.75 -11.07
N THR A 81 -2.30 0.90 -11.37
CA THR A 81 -2.28 -0.54 -11.08
C THR A 81 -2.16 -1.31 -12.38
N PHE A 82 -1.27 -2.30 -12.39
CA PHE A 82 -1.14 -3.26 -13.46
C PHE A 82 -1.04 -4.67 -12.87
N GLY A 83 -1.90 -5.59 -13.33
CA GLY A 83 -1.86 -6.96 -12.82
C GLY A 83 -3.12 -7.76 -13.10
N LEU A 84 -3.22 -8.91 -12.46
CA LEU A 84 -4.39 -9.78 -12.53
C LEU A 84 -5.33 -9.38 -11.39
N PHE A 85 -6.35 -8.61 -11.75
CA PHE A 85 -7.35 -8.03 -10.85
C PHE A 85 -6.73 -7.06 -9.82
N SER A 86 -7.55 -6.33 -9.11
CA SER A 86 -7.12 -5.43 -8.04
C SER A 86 -8.29 -5.17 -7.10
N GLU A 87 -7.99 -5.08 -5.82
CA GLU A 87 -8.96 -4.76 -4.79
C GLU A 87 -9.61 -3.38 -4.97
N ASN A 88 -8.93 -2.46 -5.67
CA ASN A 88 -9.36 -1.08 -5.84
C ASN A 88 -9.94 -0.76 -7.23
N THR A 89 -9.77 -1.67 -8.20
CA THR A 89 -10.24 -1.50 -9.57
C THR A 89 -10.98 -2.72 -10.09
N SER A 90 -11.32 -3.63 -9.16
CA SER A 90 -12.16 -4.78 -9.44
C SER A 90 -11.56 -5.75 -10.47
N LEU A 91 -12.34 -6.20 -11.46
CA LEU A 91 -11.95 -7.16 -12.48
C LEU A 91 -11.15 -6.50 -13.62
N SER A 92 -10.10 -5.77 -13.30
CA SER A 92 -9.29 -5.02 -14.26
C SER A 92 -7.85 -5.52 -14.32
N ILE A 93 -7.22 -5.34 -15.48
CA ILE A 93 -5.79 -5.58 -15.70
C ILE A 93 -5.00 -4.28 -15.57
N LEU A 94 -5.58 -3.16 -16.01
CA LEU A 94 -5.04 -1.82 -15.88
C LEU A 94 -6.01 -0.97 -15.11
N GLY A 95 -5.52 -0.24 -14.12
CA GLY A 95 -6.36 0.63 -13.31
C GLY A 95 -5.66 1.89 -12.85
N TYR A 96 -6.46 2.83 -12.45
CA TYR A 96 -6.03 4.06 -11.81
C TYR A 96 -6.86 4.29 -10.54
N ASN A 97 -6.20 4.70 -9.46
CA ASN A 97 -6.84 4.97 -8.18
C ASN A 97 -6.39 6.31 -7.64
N TYR A 98 -7.31 6.99 -7.00
CA TYR A 98 -7.02 8.17 -6.20
C TYR A 98 -7.35 7.88 -4.74
N TYR A 99 -6.41 8.21 -3.82
CA TYR A 99 -6.51 7.95 -2.40
C TYR A 99 -6.68 9.24 -1.61
N PHE A 100 -7.58 9.18 -0.62
CA PHE A 100 -7.76 10.20 0.41
C PHE A 100 -7.37 9.57 1.75
N ASN A 101 -6.37 10.13 2.41
CA ASN A 101 -6.01 9.67 3.74
C ASN A 101 -7.04 10.11 4.76
N LEU A 102 -7.70 9.19 5.42
CA LEU A 102 -8.61 9.45 6.52
C LEU A 102 -7.85 9.51 7.85
N THR A 103 -6.93 8.56 8.03
CA THR A 103 -6.00 8.46 9.16
C THR A 103 -4.69 7.87 8.67
N GLU A 104 -3.71 7.71 9.56
CA GLU A 104 -2.47 6.99 9.24
C GLU A 104 -2.71 5.54 8.82
N MET A 105 -3.80 4.92 9.26
CA MET A 105 -4.11 3.51 9.01
C MET A 105 -5.26 3.29 8.02
N ASN A 106 -6.02 4.35 7.67
CA ASN A 106 -7.21 4.21 6.83
C ASN A 106 -7.15 5.17 5.63
N GLU A 107 -7.49 4.66 4.47
CA GLU A 107 -7.61 5.40 3.21
C GLU A 107 -8.99 5.19 2.59
N LEU A 108 -9.60 6.26 2.11
CA LEU A 108 -10.69 6.18 1.14
C LEU A 108 -10.05 6.13 -0.25
N PHE A 109 -10.62 5.38 -1.17
CA PHE A 109 -10.17 5.35 -2.55
C PHE A 109 -11.33 5.45 -3.55
N LEU A 110 -11.00 6.04 -4.70
CA LEU A 110 -11.80 5.99 -5.92
C LEU A 110 -10.95 5.36 -7.00
N GLY A 111 -11.48 4.38 -7.71
CA GLY A 111 -10.77 3.63 -8.73
C GLY A 111 -11.54 3.54 -10.03
N VAL A 112 -10.80 3.51 -11.14
CA VAL A 112 -11.30 3.11 -12.44
C VAL A 112 -10.34 2.09 -13.03
N GLY A 113 -10.86 1.03 -13.58
CA GLY A 113 -10.05 -0.01 -14.15
C GLY A 113 -10.68 -0.62 -15.38
N THR A 114 -9.83 -1.19 -16.22
CA THR A 114 -10.29 -1.83 -17.45
C THR A 114 -9.53 -3.12 -17.73
N SER A 115 -10.21 -4.03 -18.38
CA SER A 115 -9.67 -5.17 -19.08
C SER A 115 -10.28 -5.19 -20.49
N LEU A 116 -9.93 -6.16 -21.31
CA LEU A 116 -10.48 -6.24 -22.68
C LEU A 116 -12.01 -6.27 -22.74
N LEU A 117 -12.66 -6.86 -21.72
CA LEU A 117 -14.10 -7.10 -21.71
C LEU A 117 -14.84 -6.40 -20.57
N VAL A 118 -14.12 -5.78 -19.65
CA VAL A 118 -14.72 -5.19 -18.45
C VAL A 118 -14.10 -3.82 -18.17
N THR A 119 -14.95 -2.84 -17.92
CA THR A 119 -14.55 -1.55 -17.35
C THR A 119 -15.27 -1.39 -16.03
N SER A 120 -14.53 -1.04 -14.97
CA SER A 120 -15.07 -0.93 -13.62
C SER A 120 -14.77 0.43 -13.02
N ILE A 121 -15.72 0.93 -12.25
CA ILE A 121 -15.53 2.07 -11.34
C ILE A 121 -15.75 1.54 -9.94
N SER A 122 -14.87 1.91 -9.01
CA SER A 122 -14.95 1.45 -7.62
C SER A 122 -14.74 2.60 -6.64
N ALA A 123 -15.39 2.50 -5.51
CA ALA A 123 -15.18 3.38 -4.36
C ALA A 123 -15.15 2.53 -3.09
N GLY A 124 -14.24 2.83 -2.17
CA GLY A 124 -14.14 2.03 -0.96
C GLY A 124 -13.20 2.60 0.09
N VAL A 125 -13.12 1.88 1.19
CA VAL A 125 -12.23 2.16 2.31
C VAL A 125 -11.22 1.04 2.42
N LYS A 126 -9.96 1.39 2.63
CA LYS A 126 -8.85 0.49 2.90
C LYS A 126 -8.34 0.73 4.31
N ALA A 127 -8.27 -0.32 5.10
CA ALA A 127 -7.73 -0.30 6.46
C ALA A 127 -6.48 -1.18 6.53
N TYR A 128 -5.42 -0.65 7.12
CA TYR A 128 -4.16 -1.35 7.34
C TYR A 128 -4.07 -1.87 8.77
N GLY A 129 -3.61 -3.10 8.96
CA GLY A 129 -3.28 -3.62 10.28
C GLY A 129 -1.98 -2.99 10.81
N LYS A 130 -0.99 -2.82 9.93
CA LYS A 130 0.26 -2.12 10.20
C LYS A 130 0.80 -1.59 8.87
N ARG A 131 1.32 -0.36 8.85
CA ARG A 131 2.06 0.17 7.71
C ARG A 131 3.54 -0.07 7.90
N ALA A 132 4.08 -0.97 7.10
CA ALA A 132 5.47 -1.41 7.14
C ALA A 132 5.94 -1.77 5.72
N LYS A 133 7.14 -2.30 5.60
CA LYS A 133 7.63 -2.83 4.32
C LYS A 133 6.71 -3.92 3.74
N ILE A 134 6.14 -4.74 4.64
CA ILE A 134 5.04 -5.66 4.33
C ILE A 134 3.87 -5.25 5.23
N SER A 135 2.79 -4.85 4.62
CA SER A 135 1.58 -4.38 5.30
C SER A 135 0.43 -5.33 5.01
N SER A 136 -0.27 -5.77 6.05
CA SER A 136 -1.56 -6.43 5.88
C SER A 136 -2.65 -5.37 5.79
N TYR A 137 -3.65 -5.63 4.97
CA TYR A 137 -4.78 -4.73 4.84
C TYR A 137 -6.08 -5.47 4.54
N SER A 138 -7.19 -4.76 4.75
CA SER A 138 -8.51 -5.15 4.31
C SER A 138 -9.17 -3.98 3.58
N THR A 139 -10.07 -4.28 2.63
CA THR A 139 -10.88 -3.27 1.96
C THR A 139 -12.35 -3.64 2.01
N LEU A 140 -13.20 -2.62 2.01
CA LEU A 140 -14.61 -2.72 1.71
C LEU A 140 -14.90 -1.74 0.58
N SER A 141 -15.50 -2.22 -0.50
CA SER A 141 -15.76 -1.40 -1.68
C SER A 141 -17.09 -1.72 -2.35
N PHE A 142 -17.52 -0.76 -3.16
CA PHE A 142 -18.63 -0.89 -4.09
C PHE A 142 -18.09 -0.73 -5.50
N ASP A 143 -18.33 -1.74 -6.32
CA ASP A 143 -17.85 -1.79 -7.68
C ASP A 143 -19.04 -1.75 -8.64
N GLN A 144 -18.99 -0.85 -9.61
CA GLN A 144 -19.86 -0.87 -10.78
C GLN A 144 -19.03 -1.32 -12.00
N SER A 145 -19.39 -2.43 -12.59
CA SER A 145 -18.69 -3.00 -13.73
C SER A 145 -19.58 -3.03 -14.96
N LEU A 146 -19.01 -2.56 -16.08
CA LEU A 146 -19.59 -2.64 -17.40
C LEU A 146 -18.93 -3.78 -18.17
N PHE A 147 -19.71 -4.76 -18.57
CA PHE A 147 -19.25 -5.95 -19.29
C PHE A 147 -19.63 -5.85 -20.76
N LEU A 148 -18.65 -6.07 -21.62
CA LEU A 148 -18.86 -6.26 -23.07
C LEU A 148 -18.97 -7.76 -23.34
N SER A 149 -20.11 -8.20 -23.83
CA SER A 149 -20.32 -9.58 -24.24
C SER A 149 -20.81 -9.65 -25.69
N PRO A 150 -20.74 -10.82 -26.35
CA PRO A 150 -21.31 -11.02 -27.68
C PRO A 150 -22.81 -10.74 -27.76
N PHE A 151 -23.52 -10.75 -26.61
CA PHE A 151 -24.96 -10.52 -26.53
C PHE A 151 -25.34 -9.07 -26.17
N GLY A 152 -24.34 -8.19 -26.00
CA GLY A 152 -24.54 -6.78 -25.64
C GLY A 152 -23.76 -6.32 -24.44
N LEU A 153 -24.05 -5.08 -24.03
CA LEU A 153 -23.49 -4.46 -22.84
C LEU A 153 -24.41 -4.72 -21.66
N PHE A 154 -23.84 -5.12 -20.53
CA PHE A 154 -24.59 -5.20 -19.28
C PHE A 154 -23.75 -4.63 -18.13
N THR A 155 -24.42 -4.11 -17.13
CA THR A 155 -23.80 -3.57 -15.92
C THR A 155 -24.11 -4.44 -14.72
N ALA A 156 -23.13 -4.57 -13.82
CA ALA A 156 -23.33 -5.22 -12.53
C ALA A 156 -22.82 -4.30 -11.42
N PHE A 157 -23.59 -4.24 -10.35
CA PHE A 157 -23.20 -3.58 -9.10
C PHE A 157 -22.83 -4.66 -8.10
N MET A 158 -21.59 -4.62 -7.59
CA MET A 158 -21.02 -5.67 -6.77
C MET A 158 -20.34 -5.08 -5.54
N PRO A 159 -21.00 -5.14 -4.38
CA PRO A 159 -20.28 -4.93 -3.13
C PRO A 159 -19.16 -5.96 -3.00
N SER A 160 -18.00 -5.52 -2.54
CA SER A 160 -16.85 -6.41 -2.40
C SER A 160 -16.06 -6.14 -1.13
N PHE A 161 -15.45 -7.17 -0.61
CA PHE A 161 -14.46 -7.07 0.46
C PHE A 161 -13.18 -7.77 0.03
N SER A 162 -12.05 -7.29 0.48
CA SER A 162 -10.78 -7.96 0.23
C SER A 162 -9.90 -8.01 1.45
N VAL A 163 -9.01 -8.98 1.47
CA VAL A 163 -7.90 -9.07 2.40
C VAL A 163 -6.64 -9.37 1.62
N GLY A 164 -5.54 -8.74 2.01
CA GLY A 164 -4.30 -8.92 1.28
C GLY A 164 -3.09 -8.37 1.99
N PHE A 165 -1.98 -8.50 1.29
CA PHE A 165 -0.69 -7.98 1.68
C PHE A 165 -0.17 -7.03 0.61
N GLU A 166 0.49 -5.98 1.06
CA GLU A 166 1.16 -4.98 0.25
C GLU A 166 2.65 -5.00 0.61
N TYR A 167 3.49 -5.27 -0.37
CA TYR A 167 4.94 -5.21 -0.25
C TYR A 167 5.47 -3.94 -0.90
N ASN A 168 6.06 -3.07 -0.11
CA ASN A 168 6.69 -1.84 -0.57
C ASN A 168 8.05 -2.19 -1.19
N TYR A 169 8.09 -2.36 -2.52
CA TYR A 169 9.31 -2.66 -3.26
C TYR A 169 10.23 -1.43 -3.32
N SER A 170 9.66 -0.26 -3.58
CA SER A 170 10.35 1.04 -3.59
C SER A 170 9.41 2.14 -3.12
N ASP A 171 9.90 3.37 -3.05
CA ASP A 171 9.09 4.55 -2.68
C ASP A 171 7.91 4.79 -3.63
N TYR A 172 7.94 4.22 -4.84
CA TYR A 172 6.90 4.39 -5.87
C TYR A 172 6.19 3.09 -6.24
N THR A 173 6.78 1.93 -5.92
CA THR A 173 6.30 0.65 -6.41
C THR A 173 5.86 -0.24 -5.27
N LEU A 174 4.64 -0.73 -5.37
CA LEU A 174 4.02 -1.65 -4.44
C LEU A 174 3.63 -2.93 -5.18
N ILE A 175 3.83 -4.06 -4.55
CA ILE A 175 3.32 -5.35 -5.02
C ILE A 175 2.23 -5.78 -4.05
N LYS A 176 1.06 -6.10 -4.58
CA LYS A 176 -0.09 -6.51 -3.78
C LYS A 176 -0.57 -7.89 -4.18
N PHE A 177 -1.00 -8.67 -3.21
CA PHE A 177 -1.60 -9.97 -3.42
C PHE A 177 -2.60 -10.31 -2.32
N GLY A 178 -3.61 -11.09 -2.67
CA GLY A 178 -4.65 -11.46 -1.72
C GLY A 178 -5.87 -12.07 -2.36
N GLY A 179 -7.01 -11.92 -1.70
CA GLY A 179 -8.30 -12.39 -2.17
C GLY A 179 -9.38 -11.32 -2.07
N ILE A 180 -10.26 -11.30 -3.05
CA ILE A 180 -11.45 -10.45 -3.12
C ILE A 180 -12.68 -11.36 -3.04
N GLY A 181 -13.60 -11.08 -2.15
CA GLY A 181 -14.94 -11.67 -2.13
C GLY A 181 -15.93 -10.69 -2.77
N LYS A 182 -16.50 -11.04 -3.91
CA LYS A 182 -17.53 -10.24 -4.57
C LYS A 182 -18.90 -10.78 -4.25
N LEU A 183 -19.76 -9.91 -3.70
CA LEU A 183 -21.16 -10.25 -3.44
C LEU A 183 -21.93 -10.12 -4.75
N MET A 184 -22.44 -11.23 -5.23
CA MET A 184 -23.35 -11.28 -6.38
C MET A 184 -24.76 -11.56 -5.88
N ILE A 185 -25.67 -10.64 -6.18
CA ILE A 185 -27.08 -10.73 -5.77
C ILE A 185 -27.86 -11.08 -7.01
N SER A 186 -28.48 -12.24 -7.00
CA SER A 186 -29.48 -12.68 -7.98
C SER A 186 -30.87 -12.61 -7.36
N GLU A 187 -31.92 -12.70 -8.17
CA GLU A 187 -33.31 -12.63 -7.68
C GLU A 187 -33.65 -13.68 -6.61
N SER A 188 -32.97 -14.82 -6.63
CA SER A 188 -33.22 -15.94 -5.70
C SER A 188 -32.11 -16.20 -4.70
N ASP A 189 -30.87 -15.77 -4.99
CA ASP A 189 -29.69 -16.19 -4.24
C ASP A 189 -28.66 -15.09 -4.07
N ILE A 190 -27.93 -15.14 -2.96
CA ILE A 190 -26.75 -14.34 -2.71
C ILE A 190 -25.57 -15.29 -2.63
N PHE A 191 -24.55 -15.08 -3.47
CA PHE A 191 -23.32 -15.86 -3.40
C PHE A 191 -22.07 -14.98 -3.41
N ILE A 192 -21.00 -15.48 -2.82
CA ILE A 192 -19.70 -14.83 -2.80
C ILE A 192 -18.81 -15.48 -3.85
N LEU A 193 -18.35 -14.69 -4.81
CA LEU A 193 -17.36 -15.11 -5.79
C LEU A 193 -15.96 -14.79 -5.24
N PRO A 194 -15.16 -15.80 -4.86
CA PRO A 194 -13.78 -15.56 -4.43
C PRO A 194 -12.88 -15.38 -5.65
N VAL A 195 -12.13 -14.29 -5.68
CA VAL A 195 -11.21 -13.94 -6.77
C VAL A 195 -9.83 -13.66 -6.17
N PRO A 196 -8.78 -14.43 -6.52
CA PRO A 196 -7.43 -14.09 -6.16
C PRO A 196 -6.96 -12.87 -6.97
N PHE A 197 -6.12 -12.03 -6.39
CA PHE A 197 -5.50 -10.93 -7.10
C PHE A 197 -4.00 -10.87 -6.86
N PHE A 198 -3.31 -10.35 -7.88
CA PHE A 198 -1.90 -10.01 -7.83
C PHE A 198 -1.65 -8.80 -8.73
N SER A 199 -1.08 -7.74 -8.18
CA SER A 199 -0.86 -6.51 -8.93
C SER A 199 0.43 -5.79 -8.53
N ALA A 200 1.04 -5.13 -9.52
CA ALA A 200 2.05 -4.10 -9.33
C ALA A 200 1.37 -2.74 -9.38
N ASN A 201 1.74 -1.89 -8.45
CA ASN A 201 1.11 -0.59 -8.25
C ASN A 201 2.19 0.49 -8.21
N PHE A 202 1.98 1.56 -8.94
CA PHE A 202 2.87 2.72 -8.99
C PHE A 202 2.18 3.91 -8.36
N ARG A 203 2.64 4.32 -7.18
CA ARG A 203 2.09 5.44 -6.39
C ARG A 203 2.92 6.71 -6.58
N PHE A 204 2.28 7.87 -6.82
CA PHE A 204 2.94 9.17 -7.02
C PHE A 204 2.06 10.34 -6.59
#